data_c8e80759a8d685bde690653a63537428
#
_entry.id   c8e80759a8d685bde690653a63537428
#
_cell.length_a   1.000
_cell.length_b   1.000
_cell.length_c   1.000
_cell.angle_alpha   90.00
_cell.angle_beta   90.00
_cell.angle_gamma   90.00
#
_symmetry.space_group_name_H-M   'P 1'
#
loop_
_entity.id
_entity.type
_entity.pdbx_description
1 polymer ?
#
loop_
_entity_poly.entity_id
_entity_poly.type
_entity_poly.pdbx_seq_one_letter_code
_entity_poly.pdbx_strand_id
1 'polypeptide(L)'
;RFQEGFDVEVGIRPEDLSRHVVPCSVQLLIENATKHNAVSPSRPLNVSVVSDGQTVTVSNNLIPRVTEAQSSGLGLNYIRQQYRERSGKGIEIIRTDDSYTVKLPLL
;
A
#
# COMPACT_ATOMS: atom_id res chain seq x y z
N ARG A 1 9.03 -5.68 11.17
CA ARG A 1 8.82 -7.08 10.82
C ARG A 1 7.72 -7.68 11.68
N PHE A 2 6.73 -8.28 11.06
CA PHE A 2 5.52 -8.71 11.75
C PHE A 2 5.42 -10.23 11.87
N GLN A 3 5.89 -10.97 10.88
CA GLN A 3 5.86 -12.44 10.91
C GLN A 3 6.83 -12.96 9.85
N GLU A 4 7.15 -14.26 9.93
CA GLU A 4 8.01 -14.88 8.94
C GLU A 4 7.41 -14.77 7.55
N GLY A 5 8.24 -14.38 6.59
CA GLY A 5 7.81 -14.21 5.21
C GLY A 5 7.11 -12.90 4.92
N PHE A 6 7.05 -12.00 5.89
CA PHE A 6 6.41 -10.71 5.70
C PHE A 6 7.27 -9.59 6.28
N ASP A 7 7.77 -8.71 5.42
CA ASP A 7 8.60 -7.59 5.83
C ASP A 7 8.03 -6.28 5.27
N VAL A 8 8.11 -5.23 6.08
CA VAL A 8 7.74 -3.88 5.67
C VAL A 8 8.95 -2.99 5.83
N GLU A 9 9.32 -2.31 4.74
CA GLU A 9 10.37 -1.30 4.76
C GLU A 9 9.75 0.07 4.68
N VAL A 10 10.17 0.98 5.56
CA VAL A 10 9.66 2.33 5.61
C VAL A 10 10.79 3.31 5.32
N GLY A 11 10.64 4.07 4.23
CA GLY A 11 11.62 5.08 3.84
C GLY A 11 10.97 6.44 3.68
N ILE A 12 10.47 7.01 4.77
CA ILE A 12 9.83 8.33 4.76
C ILE A 12 10.92 9.39 4.95
N ARG A 13 10.98 10.35 4.04
CA ARG A 13 11.94 11.45 4.16
C ARG A 13 11.64 12.24 5.44
N PRO A 14 12.69 12.70 6.17
CA PRO A 14 12.46 13.50 7.37
C PRO A 14 11.58 14.73 7.12
N GLU A 15 11.71 15.35 5.96
CA GLU A 15 10.91 16.53 5.60
C GLU A 15 9.42 16.21 5.48
N ASP A 16 9.08 14.94 5.24
CA ASP A 16 7.70 14.52 5.02
C ASP A 16 7.02 14.01 6.29
N LEU A 17 7.75 13.89 7.40
CA LEU A 17 7.21 13.36 8.64
C LEU A 17 6.08 14.21 9.23
N SER A 18 6.08 15.50 8.91
CA SER A 18 5.00 16.41 9.35
C SER A 18 3.83 16.48 8.37
N ARG A 19 3.95 15.80 7.22
CA ARG A 19 2.90 15.78 6.22
C ARG A 19 1.86 14.71 6.56
N HIS A 20 0.73 14.79 5.91
CA HIS A 20 -0.40 13.93 6.22
C HIS A 20 -0.85 13.10 5.02
N VAL A 21 -1.40 11.93 5.30
CA VAL A 21 -2.16 11.13 4.34
C VAL A 21 -3.55 10.93 4.93
N VAL A 22 -4.47 10.46 4.09
CA VAL A 22 -5.80 10.11 4.58
C VAL A 22 -5.67 9.08 5.71
N PRO A 23 -6.36 9.26 6.84
CA PRO A 23 -6.27 8.32 7.97
C PRO A 23 -6.51 6.88 7.54
N CYS A 24 -5.69 5.99 8.06
CA CYS A 24 -5.75 4.53 7.83
C CYS A 24 -5.43 4.11 6.40
N SER A 25 -5.06 5.03 5.49
CA SER A 25 -4.83 4.65 4.09
C SER A 25 -3.64 3.69 3.94
N VAL A 26 -2.51 4.00 4.57
CA VAL A 26 -1.32 3.13 4.50
C VAL A 26 -1.61 1.78 5.14
N GLN A 27 -2.27 1.78 6.29
CA GLN A 27 -2.64 0.54 6.98
C GLN A 27 -3.53 -0.34 6.11
N LEU A 28 -4.53 0.24 5.47
CA LEU A 28 -5.42 -0.51 4.59
C LEU A 28 -4.68 -1.12 3.40
N LEU A 29 -3.71 -0.39 2.85
CA LEU A 29 -2.90 -0.90 1.74
C LEU A 29 -2.01 -2.04 2.17
N ILE A 30 -1.42 -1.97 3.36
CA ILE A 30 -0.61 -3.07 3.90
C ILE A 30 -1.49 -4.29 4.15
N GLU A 31 -2.67 -4.10 4.71
CA GLU A 31 -3.62 -5.21 4.94
C GLU A 31 -4.03 -5.86 3.62
N ASN A 32 -4.29 -5.06 2.59
CA ASN A 32 -4.62 -5.60 1.27
C ASN A 32 -3.47 -6.43 0.70
N ALA A 33 -2.22 -6.02 0.90
CA ALA A 33 -1.07 -6.77 0.43
C ALA A 33 -1.03 -8.16 1.06
N THR A 34 -1.26 -8.26 2.37
CA THR A 34 -1.26 -9.57 3.04
C THR A 34 -2.46 -10.42 2.65
N LYS A 35 -3.58 -9.78 2.36
CA LYS A 35 -4.82 -10.47 2.01
C LYS A 35 -4.76 -11.11 0.63
N HIS A 36 -4.10 -10.44 -0.32
CA HIS A 36 -4.10 -10.85 -1.72
C HIS A 36 -2.87 -11.65 -2.14
N ASN A 37 -1.92 -11.88 -1.23
CA ASN A 37 -0.68 -12.58 -1.55
C ASN A 37 -0.46 -13.76 -0.63
N ALA A 38 0.17 -14.80 -1.17
CA ALA A 38 0.57 -15.97 -0.39
C ALA A 38 1.85 -15.61 0.37
N VAL A 39 1.79 -15.62 1.70
CA VAL A 39 2.93 -15.26 2.54
C VAL A 39 3.55 -16.51 3.12
N SER A 40 4.85 -16.73 2.89
CA SER A 40 5.57 -17.84 3.46
C SER A 40 7.06 -17.49 3.58
N PRO A 41 7.80 -18.21 4.44
CA PRO A 41 9.24 -17.94 4.58
C PRO A 41 10.03 -18.16 3.29
N SER A 42 9.62 -19.09 2.44
CA SER A 42 10.31 -19.37 1.19
C SER A 42 9.95 -18.39 0.08
N ARG A 43 8.82 -17.72 0.20
CA ARG A 43 8.38 -16.71 -0.77
C ARG A 43 7.89 -15.48 0.01
N PRO A 44 8.82 -14.66 0.50
CA PRO A 44 8.45 -13.55 1.38
C PRO A 44 7.70 -12.45 0.65
N LEU A 45 6.72 -11.90 1.32
CA LEU A 45 6.03 -10.70 0.87
C LEU A 45 6.77 -9.48 1.42
N ASN A 46 7.21 -8.62 0.52
CA ASN A 46 7.90 -7.39 0.89
C ASN A 46 7.03 -6.21 0.53
N VAL A 47 6.76 -5.37 1.52
CA VAL A 47 5.99 -4.13 1.34
C VAL A 47 6.94 -2.97 1.60
N SER A 48 6.94 -1.99 0.71
CA SER A 48 7.75 -0.80 0.89
C SER A 48 6.83 0.44 0.96
N VAL A 49 7.17 1.34 1.88
CA VAL A 49 6.45 2.60 2.09
C VAL A 49 7.49 3.71 2.01
N VAL A 50 7.48 4.48 0.93
CA VAL A 50 8.48 5.53 0.71
C VAL A 50 7.79 6.85 0.37
N SER A 51 8.45 7.95 0.70
CA SER A 51 7.95 9.29 0.35
C SER A 51 8.95 10.03 -0.54
N ASP A 52 8.44 10.94 -1.37
CA ASP A 52 9.27 11.73 -2.28
C ASP A 52 8.99 13.23 -2.20
N GLY A 53 8.28 13.68 -1.19
CA GLY A 53 7.92 15.09 -1.03
C GLY A 53 6.54 15.43 -1.57
N GLN A 54 6.01 14.63 -2.47
CA GLN A 54 4.69 14.84 -3.07
C GLN A 54 3.75 13.69 -2.81
N THR A 55 4.28 12.49 -2.74
CA THR A 55 3.48 11.28 -2.56
C THR A 55 4.12 10.34 -1.56
N VAL A 56 3.28 9.48 -0.98
CA VAL A 56 3.74 8.27 -0.31
C VAL A 56 3.40 7.11 -1.22
N THR A 57 4.40 6.32 -1.56
CA THR A 57 4.25 5.16 -2.42
C THR A 57 4.28 3.90 -1.59
N VAL A 58 3.20 3.12 -1.66
CA VAL A 58 3.11 1.82 -0.99
C VAL A 58 3.12 0.76 -2.07
N SER A 59 4.13 -0.09 -2.06
CA SER A 59 4.28 -1.12 -3.08
C SER A 59 4.61 -2.47 -2.45
N ASN A 60 4.22 -3.53 -3.14
CA ASN A 60 4.54 -4.89 -2.72
C ASN A 60 4.79 -5.77 -3.94
N ASN A 61 5.57 -6.82 -3.73
CA ASN A 61 5.74 -7.86 -4.73
C ASN A 61 4.46 -8.72 -4.77
N LEU A 62 4.14 -9.24 -5.94
CA LEU A 62 2.97 -10.09 -6.11
C LEU A 62 3.37 -11.55 -5.99
N ILE A 63 2.69 -12.26 -5.10
CA ILE A 63 2.86 -13.70 -4.90
C ILE A 63 1.49 -14.34 -5.12
N PRO A 64 1.27 -15.00 -6.27
CA PRO A 64 -0.04 -15.55 -6.58
C PRO A 64 -0.50 -16.56 -5.53
N ARG A 65 -1.76 -16.49 -5.18
CA ARG A 65 -2.40 -17.49 -4.33
C ARG A 65 -3.00 -18.60 -5.17
N VAL A 66 -3.04 -19.79 -4.60
CA VAL A 66 -3.71 -20.94 -5.23
C VAL A 66 -5.21 -20.66 -5.33
N THR A 67 -5.77 -20.09 -4.28
CA THR A 67 -7.16 -19.59 -4.29
C THR A 67 -7.16 -18.10 -4.09
N GLU A 68 -7.82 -17.36 -4.96
CA GLU A 68 -7.90 -15.92 -4.82
C GLU A 68 -8.77 -15.55 -3.63
N ALA A 69 -8.24 -14.69 -2.78
CA ALA A 69 -9.03 -14.07 -1.74
C ALA A 69 -9.96 -13.05 -2.39
N GLN A 70 -11.24 -13.15 -2.11
CA GLN A 70 -12.17 -12.18 -2.63
C GLN A 70 -12.04 -10.87 -1.87
N SER A 71 -11.99 -9.79 -2.61
CA SER A 71 -11.95 -8.46 -2.05
C SER A 71 -13.20 -7.71 -2.48
N SER A 72 -13.83 -7.03 -1.54
CA SER A 72 -14.97 -6.17 -1.85
C SER A 72 -14.54 -4.86 -2.50
N GLY A 73 -13.26 -4.53 -2.44
CA GLY A 73 -12.74 -3.25 -2.90
C GLY A 73 -13.07 -2.09 -1.98
N LEU A 74 -13.68 -2.35 -0.83
CA LEU A 74 -14.12 -1.30 0.08
C LEU A 74 -12.98 -0.44 0.60
N GLY A 75 -11.83 -1.07 0.95
CA GLY A 75 -10.69 -0.32 1.46
C GLY A 75 -10.15 0.67 0.45
N LEU A 76 -9.96 0.22 -0.78
CA LEU A 76 -9.42 1.08 -1.84
C LEU A 76 -10.41 2.17 -2.23
N ASN A 77 -11.69 1.83 -2.31
CA ASN A 77 -12.73 2.82 -2.60
C ASN A 77 -12.82 3.88 -1.50
N TYR A 78 -12.68 3.47 -0.24
CA TYR A 78 -12.64 4.40 0.88
C TYR A 78 -11.49 5.40 0.71
N ILE A 79 -10.30 4.91 0.39
CA ILE A 79 -9.12 5.76 0.21
C ILE A 79 -9.35 6.76 -0.93
N ARG A 80 -9.84 6.29 -2.07
CA ARG A 80 -10.12 7.14 -3.22
C ARG A 80 -11.12 8.24 -2.88
N GLN A 81 -12.19 7.87 -2.21
CA GLN A 81 -13.25 8.83 -1.86
C GLN A 81 -12.74 9.86 -0.88
N GLN A 82 -12.00 9.44 0.15
CA GLN A 82 -11.47 10.34 1.15
C GLN A 82 -10.47 11.34 0.55
N TYR A 83 -9.62 10.88 -0.37
CA TYR A 83 -8.69 11.79 -1.03
C TYR A 83 -9.43 12.81 -1.90
N ARG A 84 -10.44 12.36 -2.63
CA ARG A 84 -11.23 13.25 -3.47
C ARG A 84 -11.93 14.32 -2.63
N GLU A 85 -12.53 13.94 -1.52
CA GLU A 85 -13.26 14.86 -0.67
C GLU A 85 -12.36 15.84 0.07
N ARG A 86 -11.18 15.37 0.53
CA ARG A 86 -10.31 16.19 1.35
C ARG A 86 -9.38 17.09 0.56
N SER A 87 -8.95 16.66 -0.62
CA SER A 87 -7.93 17.38 -1.36
C SER A 87 -8.25 17.60 -2.82
N GLY A 88 -9.28 16.93 -3.34
CA GLY A 88 -9.57 16.93 -4.77
C GLY A 88 -8.56 16.16 -5.61
N LYS A 89 -7.60 15.50 -4.97
CA LYS A 89 -6.55 14.75 -5.67
C LYS A 89 -6.93 13.27 -5.76
N GLY A 90 -6.50 12.64 -6.87
CA GLY A 90 -6.70 11.21 -7.03
C GLY A 90 -5.50 10.42 -6.55
N ILE A 91 -5.72 9.13 -6.30
CA ILE A 91 -4.62 8.20 -6.04
C ILE A 91 -4.24 7.54 -7.36
N GLU A 92 -3.01 7.02 -7.42
CA GLU A 92 -2.53 6.31 -8.60
C GLU A 92 -2.26 4.85 -8.25
N ILE A 93 -2.74 3.93 -9.08
CA ILE A 93 -2.55 2.50 -8.88
C ILE A 93 -1.83 1.94 -10.09
N ILE A 94 -0.70 1.28 -9.84
CA ILE A 94 0.13 0.68 -10.90
C ILE A 94 0.29 -0.81 -10.57
N ARG A 95 -0.20 -1.66 -11.45
CA ARG A 95 -0.06 -3.10 -11.30
C ARG A 95 0.72 -3.66 -12.49
N THR A 96 1.77 -4.42 -12.16
CA THR A 96 2.54 -5.16 -13.16
C THR A 96 2.41 -6.65 -12.85
N ASP A 97 3.10 -7.50 -13.61
CA ASP A 97 3.11 -8.94 -13.34
C ASP A 97 3.77 -9.27 -12.00
N ASP A 98 4.69 -8.41 -11.55
CA ASP A 98 5.53 -8.67 -10.38
C ASP A 98 5.22 -7.81 -9.17
N SER A 99 4.47 -6.73 -9.35
CA SER A 99 4.29 -5.76 -8.27
C SER A 99 2.94 -5.07 -8.32
N TYR A 100 2.55 -4.52 -7.17
CA TYR A 100 1.36 -3.70 -7.02
C TYR A 100 1.75 -2.45 -6.24
N THR A 101 1.45 -1.29 -6.79
CA THR A 101 1.91 -0.01 -6.24
C THR A 101 0.74 0.96 -6.18
N VAL A 102 0.61 1.65 -5.05
CA VAL A 102 -0.37 2.71 -4.88
C VAL A 102 0.36 3.96 -4.44
N LYS A 103 0.12 5.07 -5.14
CA LYS A 103 0.70 6.37 -4.80
C LYS A 103 -0.38 7.25 -4.19
N LEU A 104 -0.10 7.71 -2.97
CA LEU A 104 -1.01 8.53 -2.18
C LEU A 104 -0.45 9.95 -2.09
N PRO A 105 -1.21 10.98 -2.52
CA PRO A 105 -0.74 12.36 -2.36
C PRO A 105 -0.49 12.71 -0.90
N LEU A 106 0.59 13.43 -0.65
CA LEU A 106 0.84 14.03 0.67
C LEU A 106 -0.01 15.28 0.81
N LEU A 107 -0.66 15.42 1.95
CA LEU A 107 -1.57 16.52 2.24
C LEU A 107 -0.92 17.61 3.10
#